data_7a18efe4f5b03bbbe0e51c7c176fd805
#
_entry.id   7a18efe4f5b03bbbe0e51c7c176fd805
#
_cell.length_a   1.000
_cell.length_b   1.000
_cell.length_c   1.000
_cell.angle_alpha   90.00
_cell.angle_beta   90.00
_cell.angle_gamma   90.00
#
_symmetry.space_group_name_H-M   'P 1'
#
loop_
_entity.id
_entity.type
_entity.pdbx_description
1 polymer ?
#
loop_
_entity_poly.entity_id
_entity_poly.type
_entity_poly.pdbx_seq_one_letter_code
_entity_poly.pdbx_strand_id
1 'polypeptide(L)'
;MKFVEDVKGDGPFDFNKLIPMPPELNVTSGSHEKEKMLFFLSDRLTMPEENILQRNFDDVLRRHNIKEGTTVKCCFYNIERILESLKNLVSRCDFNWDKFYDEGMCYSRNMAEYGYTTWYNWCIDVWGTKWNACDSVVSVNEDHVEVMFNTAWSMPEGIFEAIAEKYPTLSIDGVFADEDLGSNCGTFTIVDGEFTIDDLSGDTEFACGVWGMEPETWDNDSEDF
;
A
#
# COMPACT_ATOMS: atom_id res chain seq x y z
N MET A 1 12.84 -18.90 -18.52
CA MET A 1 11.74 -19.48 -17.68
C MET A 1 10.56 -18.52 -17.70
N LYS A 2 9.34 -19.03 -17.90
CA LYS A 2 8.14 -18.18 -18.07
C LYS A 2 7.90 -17.22 -16.89
N PHE A 3 8.03 -17.69 -15.64
CA PHE A 3 7.82 -16.88 -14.44
C PHE A 3 8.68 -15.58 -14.46
N VAL A 4 9.99 -15.69 -14.73
CA VAL A 4 10.91 -14.56 -14.75
C VAL A 4 10.49 -13.49 -15.77
N GLU A 5 10.04 -13.92 -16.95
CA GLU A 5 9.56 -12.97 -17.98
C GLU A 5 8.21 -12.36 -17.60
N ASP A 6 7.33 -13.15 -16.96
CA ASP A 6 5.99 -12.69 -16.57
C ASP A 6 6.02 -11.64 -15.44
N VAL A 7 7.04 -11.66 -14.55
CA VAL A 7 7.17 -10.72 -13.42
C VAL A 7 8.06 -9.53 -13.69
N LYS A 8 8.69 -9.49 -14.87
CA LYS A 8 9.57 -8.39 -15.28
C LYS A 8 8.75 -7.19 -15.77
N GLY A 9 8.95 -6.04 -15.16
CA GLY A 9 8.30 -4.78 -15.50
C GLY A 9 9.31 -3.63 -15.57
N ASP A 10 9.09 -2.60 -14.78
CA ASP A 10 10.02 -1.48 -14.63
C ASP A 10 11.34 -1.91 -13.97
N GLY A 11 11.29 -2.97 -13.15
CA GLY A 11 12.43 -3.68 -12.58
C GLY A 11 12.45 -5.16 -12.95
N PRO A 12 13.48 -5.89 -12.52
CA PRO A 12 13.57 -7.34 -12.71
C PRO A 12 12.42 -8.11 -12.05
N PHE A 13 11.88 -7.59 -10.95
CA PHE A 13 10.70 -8.09 -10.25
C PHE A 13 9.76 -6.91 -9.98
N ASP A 14 8.55 -6.95 -10.51
CA ASP A 14 7.57 -5.87 -10.49
C ASP A 14 6.20 -6.38 -10.06
N PHE A 15 5.74 -5.92 -8.91
CA PHE A 15 4.45 -6.30 -8.32
C PHE A 15 3.26 -5.98 -9.22
N ASN A 16 3.35 -4.92 -10.04
CA ASN A 16 2.31 -4.58 -11.01
C ASN A 16 2.10 -5.64 -12.11
N LYS A 17 3.03 -6.59 -12.28
CA LYS A 17 2.88 -7.71 -13.20
C LYS A 17 2.04 -8.85 -12.60
N LEU A 18 1.92 -8.85 -11.30
CA LEU A 18 1.13 -9.83 -10.52
C LEU A 18 -0.22 -9.22 -10.15
N ILE A 19 -0.21 -8.11 -9.43
CA ILE A 19 -1.39 -7.36 -9.02
C ILE A 19 -1.21 -5.89 -9.44
N PRO A 20 -1.73 -5.49 -10.62
CA PRO A 20 -1.56 -4.13 -11.11
C PRO A 20 -2.33 -3.12 -10.24
N MET A 21 -1.62 -2.10 -9.75
CA MET A 21 -2.25 -0.97 -9.07
C MET A 21 -3.05 -0.15 -10.07
N PRO A 22 -4.31 0.22 -9.77
CA PRO A 22 -5.08 1.11 -10.61
C PRO A 22 -4.35 2.45 -10.83
N PRO A 23 -4.15 2.88 -12.09
CA PRO A 23 -3.37 4.10 -12.38
C PRO A 23 -3.99 5.37 -11.80
N GLU A 24 -5.29 5.39 -11.57
CA GLU A 24 -6.03 6.49 -10.94
C GLU A 24 -5.63 6.70 -9.47
N LEU A 25 -5.16 5.65 -8.79
CA LEU A 25 -4.64 5.72 -7.43
C LEU A 25 -3.23 6.31 -7.36
N ASN A 26 -2.51 6.42 -8.49
CA ASN A 26 -1.19 7.03 -8.54
C ASN A 26 -1.24 8.56 -8.42
N VAL A 27 -1.81 9.03 -7.33
CA VAL A 27 -1.94 10.44 -6.97
C VAL A 27 -1.25 10.69 -5.64
N THR A 28 -0.85 11.93 -5.38
CA THR A 28 -0.14 12.29 -4.16
C THR A 28 -0.92 11.85 -2.92
N SER A 29 -0.35 10.96 -2.12
CA SER A 29 -0.81 10.68 -0.78
C SER A 29 -0.32 11.79 0.14
N GLY A 30 -1.22 12.42 0.87
CA GLY A 30 -0.87 13.58 1.68
C GLY A 30 -1.80 13.79 2.86
N SER A 31 -1.53 14.86 3.61
CA SER A 31 -2.41 15.29 4.68
C SER A 31 -3.74 15.83 4.13
N HIS A 32 -4.77 15.71 4.95
CA HIS A 32 -6.08 16.31 4.69
C HIS A 32 -6.90 15.71 3.54
N GLU A 33 -6.71 14.43 3.21
CA GLU A 33 -7.50 13.77 2.17
C GLU A 33 -9.01 13.81 2.47
N LYS A 34 -9.39 13.55 3.73
CA LYS A 34 -10.79 13.57 4.18
C LYS A 34 -11.38 14.97 4.15
N GLU A 35 -10.61 15.99 4.53
CA GLU A 35 -11.02 17.39 4.46
C GLU A 35 -11.26 17.82 3.01
N LYS A 36 -10.39 17.40 2.09
CA LYS A 36 -10.53 17.69 0.65
C LYS A 36 -11.76 17.01 0.07
N MET A 37 -11.99 15.72 0.38
CA MET A 37 -13.20 15.00 -0.02
C MET A 37 -14.46 15.67 0.53
N LEU A 38 -14.47 16.04 1.81
CA LEU A 38 -15.60 16.69 2.44
C LEU A 38 -15.89 18.06 1.80
N PHE A 39 -14.85 18.85 1.53
CA PHE A 39 -14.95 20.14 0.86
C PHE A 39 -15.60 20.00 -0.53
N PHE A 40 -15.13 19.06 -1.32
CA PHE A 40 -15.69 18.76 -2.63
C PHE A 40 -17.15 18.30 -2.55
N LEU A 41 -17.48 17.38 -1.62
CA LEU A 41 -18.81 16.80 -1.51
C LEU A 41 -19.85 17.77 -0.88
N SER A 42 -19.42 18.68 -0.03
CA SER A 42 -20.32 19.64 0.64
C SER A 42 -20.60 20.89 -0.18
N ASP A 43 -19.77 21.21 -1.16
CA ASP A 43 -19.81 22.43 -1.95
C ASP A 43 -19.83 23.76 -1.11
N ARG A 44 -19.78 23.63 0.22
CA ARG A 44 -19.75 24.73 1.21
C ARG A 44 -19.14 24.25 2.53
N LEU A 45 -18.57 25.16 3.28
CA LEU A 45 -18.02 24.95 4.62
C LEU A 45 -19.08 24.83 5.74
N THR A 46 -20.30 24.46 5.41
CA THR A 46 -21.36 24.21 6.38
C THR A 46 -21.43 22.73 6.71
N MET A 47 -21.78 22.39 7.97
CA MET A 47 -22.03 21.00 8.37
C MET A 47 -23.10 20.39 7.45
N PRO A 48 -22.76 19.52 6.52
CA PRO A 48 -23.77 18.83 5.75
C PRO A 48 -24.38 17.71 6.61
N GLU A 49 -25.69 17.53 6.52
CA GLU A 49 -26.32 16.34 7.07
C GLU A 49 -25.80 15.09 6.33
N GLU A 50 -25.73 13.95 7.02
CA GLU A 50 -25.22 12.69 6.46
C GLU A 50 -25.91 12.31 5.14
N ASN A 51 -27.23 12.55 5.05
CA ASN A 51 -28.02 12.33 3.85
C ASN A 51 -27.65 13.23 2.67
N ILE A 52 -27.18 14.46 2.94
CA ILE A 52 -26.71 15.39 1.91
C ILE A 52 -25.34 14.92 1.38
N LEU A 53 -24.44 14.51 2.27
CA LEU A 53 -23.14 13.95 1.87
C LEU A 53 -23.31 12.68 1.04
N GLN A 54 -24.21 11.76 1.47
CA GLN A 54 -24.47 10.53 0.71
C GLN A 54 -25.03 10.86 -0.68
N ARG A 55 -25.99 11.77 -0.78
CA ARG A 55 -26.56 12.17 -2.07
C ARG A 55 -25.51 12.79 -2.99
N ASN A 56 -24.64 13.66 -2.46
CA ASN A 56 -23.59 14.27 -3.26
C ASN A 56 -22.55 13.24 -3.70
N PHE A 57 -22.26 12.26 -2.87
CA PHE A 57 -21.39 11.14 -3.21
C PHE A 57 -22.02 10.25 -4.30
N ASP A 58 -23.31 9.94 -4.19
CA ASP A 58 -24.06 9.22 -5.23
C ASP A 58 -24.09 9.98 -6.56
N ASP A 59 -24.12 11.33 -6.50
CA ASP A 59 -24.00 12.17 -7.70
C ASP A 59 -22.60 12.11 -8.34
N VAL A 60 -21.55 11.95 -7.54
CA VAL A 60 -20.19 11.68 -8.03
C VAL A 60 -20.12 10.32 -8.71
N LEU A 61 -20.67 9.27 -8.06
CA LEU A 61 -20.74 7.93 -8.64
C LEU A 61 -21.42 7.94 -10.01
N ARG A 62 -22.58 8.59 -10.09
CA ARG A 62 -23.36 8.68 -11.36
C ARG A 62 -22.64 9.46 -12.44
N ARG A 63 -22.02 10.60 -12.09
CA ARG A 63 -21.30 11.43 -13.08
C ARG A 63 -20.09 10.74 -13.68
N HIS A 64 -19.45 9.85 -12.92
CA HIS A 64 -18.26 9.12 -13.35
C HIS A 64 -18.55 7.67 -13.78
N ASN A 65 -19.84 7.27 -13.93
CA ASN A 65 -20.25 5.91 -14.30
C ASN A 65 -19.71 4.80 -13.36
N ILE A 66 -19.54 5.11 -12.08
CA ILE A 66 -19.01 4.18 -11.08
C ILE A 66 -20.16 3.35 -10.50
N LYS A 67 -19.94 2.05 -10.31
CA LYS A 67 -20.94 1.14 -9.74
C LYS A 67 -21.22 1.45 -8.26
N GLU A 68 -22.52 1.44 -7.88
CA GLU A 68 -22.96 1.61 -6.50
C GLU A 68 -22.39 0.53 -5.57
N GLY A 69 -21.97 0.91 -4.37
CA GLY A 69 -21.54 -0.05 -3.34
C GLY A 69 -20.79 0.55 -2.15
N THR A 70 -20.17 1.72 -2.31
CA THR A 70 -19.39 2.38 -1.25
C THR A 70 -20.25 3.41 -0.53
N THR A 71 -20.24 3.41 0.81
CA THR A 71 -21.00 4.38 1.61
C THR A 71 -20.08 5.48 2.14
N VAL A 72 -20.57 6.73 2.12
CA VAL A 72 -19.89 7.91 2.70
C VAL A 72 -19.54 7.70 4.17
N LYS A 73 -20.33 6.91 4.90
CA LYS A 73 -20.13 6.63 6.32
C LYS A 73 -18.75 6.01 6.63
N CYS A 74 -18.21 5.19 5.72
CA CYS A 74 -16.86 4.62 5.88
C CYS A 74 -15.76 5.66 5.68
N CYS A 75 -16.02 6.72 4.91
CA CYS A 75 -15.04 7.74 4.56
C CYS A 75 -14.89 8.82 5.64
N PHE A 76 -15.93 9.11 6.42
CA PHE A 76 -16.00 10.27 7.32
C PHE A 76 -16.21 9.90 8.80
N TYR A 77 -15.38 9.00 9.30
CA TYR A 77 -15.32 8.78 10.75
C TYR A 77 -14.86 10.08 11.45
N ASN A 78 -15.60 10.54 12.49
CA ASN A 78 -15.36 11.83 13.18
C ASN A 78 -15.48 13.08 12.30
N ILE A 79 -16.59 13.23 11.59
CA ILE A 79 -16.84 14.37 10.69
C ILE A 79 -16.67 15.75 11.36
N GLU A 80 -17.03 15.89 12.65
CA GLU A 80 -16.86 17.14 13.40
C GLU A 80 -15.40 17.60 13.46
N ARG A 81 -14.48 16.65 13.73
CA ARG A 81 -13.04 16.93 13.76
C ARG A 81 -12.51 17.30 12.37
N ILE A 82 -13.00 16.62 11.33
CA ILE A 82 -12.63 16.91 9.94
C ILE A 82 -13.08 18.32 9.56
N LEU A 83 -14.30 18.72 9.93
CA LEU A 83 -14.81 20.06 9.68
C LEU A 83 -14.07 21.16 10.44
N GLU A 84 -13.67 20.90 11.67
CA GLU A 84 -12.83 21.84 12.44
C GLU A 84 -11.45 22.02 11.78
N SER A 85 -10.83 20.91 11.37
CA SER A 85 -9.59 20.91 10.60
C SER A 85 -9.74 21.70 9.30
N LEU A 86 -10.82 21.47 8.54
CA LEU A 86 -11.13 22.17 7.30
C LEU A 86 -11.29 23.67 7.51
N LYS A 87 -12.03 24.10 8.55
CA LYS A 87 -12.18 25.53 8.89
C LYS A 87 -10.84 26.21 9.16
N ASN A 88 -9.94 25.52 9.87
CA ASN A 88 -8.60 26.03 10.15
C ASN A 88 -7.75 26.14 8.88
N LEU A 89 -7.86 25.16 7.97
CA LEU A 89 -7.14 25.18 6.69
C LEU A 89 -7.58 26.34 5.79
N VAL A 90 -8.88 26.51 5.60
CA VAL A 90 -9.43 27.54 4.69
C VAL A 90 -9.26 28.98 5.23
N SER A 91 -8.97 29.14 6.52
CA SER A 91 -8.68 30.45 7.11
C SER A 91 -7.25 30.96 6.79
N ARG A 92 -6.39 30.11 6.22
CA ARG A 92 -5.01 30.48 5.87
C ARG A 92 -4.98 31.32 4.61
N CYS A 93 -4.12 32.33 4.60
CA CYS A 93 -4.01 33.28 3.49
C CYS A 93 -3.42 32.67 2.20
N ASP A 94 -2.73 31.53 2.30
CA ASP A 94 -2.09 30.81 1.20
C ASP A 94 -2.95 29.63 0.67
N PHE A 95 -4.24 29.57 1.06
CA PHE A 95 -5.11 28.47 0.71
C PHE A 95 -5.47 28.47 -0.79
N ASN A 96 -5.14 27.39 -1.47
CA ASN A 96 -5.48 27.21 -2.89
C ASN A 96 -6.78 26.39 -3.03
N TRP A 97 -7.89 27.11 -3.25
CA TRP A 97 -9.23 26.57 -3.34
C TRP A 97 -9.40 25.59 -4.53
N ASP A 98 -8.89 25.95 -5.70
CA ASP A 98 -9.05 25.15 -6.91
C ASP A 98 -8.32 23.81 -6.75
N LYS A 99 -7.05 23.86 -6.33
CA LYS A 99 -6.27 22.65 -6.08
C LYS A 99 -6.93 21.73 -5.04
N PHE A 100 -7.43 22.33 -3.95
CA PHE A 100 -8.06 21.58 -2.86
C PHE A 100 -9.35 20.89 -3.31
N TYR A 101 -10.14 21.57 -4.14
CA TYR A 101 -11.36 21.04 -4.74
C TYR A 101 -11.05 19.91 -5.73
N ASP A 102 -10.08 20.09 -6.63
CA ASP A 102 -9.69 19.10 -7.64
C ASP A 102 -9.14 17.82 -7.00
N GLU A 103 -8.29 17.96 -5.97
CA GLU A 103 -7.80 16.82 -5.20
C GLU A 103 -8.95 16.12 -4.46
N GLY A 104 -9.88 16.85 -3.87
CA GLY A 104 -11.06 16.29 -3.20
C GLY A 104 -11.97 15.52 -4.15
N MET A 105 -12.14 16.02 -5.37
CA MET A 105 -12.86 15.33 -6.45
C MET A 105 -12.16 14.02 -6.83
N CYS A 106 -10.84 14.07 -7.01
CA CYS A 106 -10.04 12.90 -7.35
C CYS A 106 -10.13 11.82 -6.25
N TYR A 107 -9.91 12.19 -5.00
CA TYR A 107 -10.00 11.25 -3.88
C TYR A 107 -11.40 10.67 -3.69
N SER A 108 -12.46 11.48 -3.90
CA SER A 108 -13.84 11.00 -3.80
C SER A 108 -14.17 9.98 -4.87
N ARG A 109 -13.70 10.19 -6.10
CA ARG A 109 -13.85 9.22 -7.19
C ARG A 109 -13.10 7.93 -6.90
N ASN A 110 -11.82 8.02 -6.52
CA ASN A 110 -10.98 6.87 -6.23
C ASN A 110 -11.56 6.04 -5.06
N MET A 111 -12.00 6.70 -4.00
CA MET A 111 -12.66 6.04 -2.88
C MET A 111 -13.93 5.30 -3.31
N ALA A 112 -14.71 5.89 -4.20
CA ALA A 112 -15.93 5.28 -4.70
C ALA A 112 -15.67 4.04 -5.58
N GLU A 113 -14.65 4.10 -6.43
CA GLU A 113 -14.34 3.07 -7.42
C GLU A 113 -13.51 1.93 -6.83
N TYR A 114 -12.51 2.26 -6.03
CA TYR A 114 -11.49 1.32 -5.54
C TYR A 114 -11.54 1.06 -4.03
N GLY A 115 -12.27 1.88 -3.26
CA GLY A 115 -12.25 1.84 -1.79
C GLY A 115 -11.06 2.56 -1.15
N TYR A 116 -10.21 3.21 -1.96
CA TYR A 116 -9.00 3.91 -1.54
C TYR A 116 -8.92 5.29 -2.18
N THR A 117 -8.32 6.26 -1.50
CA THR A 117 -8.12 7.61 -2.03
C THR A 117 -6.88 7.70 -2.92
N THR A 118 -5.82 7.00 -2.53
CA THR A 118 -4.49 7.03 -3.13
C THR A 118 -3.84 5.65 -3.13
N TRP A 119 -2.68 5.55 -3.77
CA TRP A 119 -1.86 4.34 -3.81
C TRP A 119 -1.46 3.83 -2.41
N TYR A 120 -1.30 4.71 -1.42
CA TYR A 120 -0.64 4.39 -0.16
C TYR A 120 -1.31 3.24 0.61
N ASN A 121 -2.57 3.42 0.98
CA ASN A 121 -3.31 2.38 1.71
C ASN A 121 -3.62 1.18 0.81
N TRP A 122 -3.84 1.42 -0.49
CA TRP A 122 -4.07 0.34 -1.44
C TRP A 122 -2.85 -0.60 -1.51
N CYS A 123 -1.64 -0.09 -1.64
CA CYS A 123 -0.43 -0.92 -1.68
C CYS A 123 -0.26 -1.72 -0.37
N ILE A 124 -0.47 -1.10 0.78
CA ILE A 124 -0.36 -1.77 2.08
C ILE A 124 -1.38 -2.91 2.20
N ASP A 125 -2.64 -2.64 1.84
CA ASP A 125 -3.72 -3.62 2.01
C ASP A 125 -3.71 -4.73 0.95
N VAL A 126 -3.25 -4.44 -0.28
CA VAL A 126 -3.33 -5.37 -1.42
C VAL A 126 -1.98 -6.06 -1.69
N TRP A 127 -0.88 -5.34 -1.63
CA TRP A 127 0.45 -5.96 -1.79
C TRP A 127 1.04 -6.47 -0.48
N GLY A 128 0.58 -5.95 0.67
CA GLY A 128 1.16 -6.22 1.98
C GLY A 128 2.34 -5.30 2.33
N THR A 129 2.71 -4.36 1.46
CA THR A 129 3.81 -3.41 1.65
C THR A 129 3.53 -2.08 0.98
N LYS A 130 4.23 -1.02 1.39
CA LYS A 130 3.96 0.36 0.99
C LYS A 130 4.22 0.63 -0.49
N TRP A 131 5.26 0.07 -1.08
CA TRP A 131 5.63 0.29 -2.49
C TRP A 131 6.15 -0.97 -3.16
N ASN A 132 6.35 -0.88 -4.47
CA ASN A 132 6.86 -1.96 -5.31
C ASN A 132 8.25 -2.45 -4.85
N ALA A 133 8.65 -3.63 -5.30
CA ALA A 133 10.00 -4.13 -5.09
C ALA A 133 11.06 -3.11 -5.56
N CYS A 134 12.01 -2.80 -4.70
CA CYS A 134 13.18 -1.97 -5.04
C CYS A 134 14.46 -2.79 -4.90
N ASP A 135 15.51 -2.32 -5.56
CA ASP A 135 16.83 -2.98 -5.61
C ASP A 135 16.76 -4.46 -6.00
N SER A 136 15.76 -4.80 -6.85
CA SER A 136 15.51 -6.18 -7.21
C SER A 136 16.60 -6.75 -8.12
N VAL A 137 17.05 -7.97 -7.78
CA VAL A 137 18.02 -8.76 -8.55
C VAL A 137 17.41 -10.13 -8.82
N VAL A 138 17.49 -10.58 -10.05
CA VAL A 138 17.05 -11.91 -10.47
C VAL A 138 18.25 -12.65 -11.07
N SER A 139 18.64 -13.76 -10.43
CA SER A 139 19.71 -14.64 -10.87
C SER A 139 19.13 -15.96 -11.36
N VAL A 140 19.42 -16.33 -12.60
CA VAL A 140 18.94 -17.56 -13.22
C VAL A 140 20.06 -18.57 -13.22
N ASN A 141 19.90 -19.66 -12.46
CA ASN A 141 20.82 -20.80 -12.41
C ASN A 141 20.29 -21.97 -13.27
N GLU A 142 21.00 -23.07 -13.31
CA GLU A 142 20.62 -24.23 -14.13
C GLU A 142 19.31 -24.91 -13.65
N ASP A 143 19.11 -24.93 -12.34
CA ASP A 143 18.04 -25.67 -11.66
C ASP A 143 17.05 -24.78 -10.88
N HIS A 144 17.42 -23.54 -10.60
CA HIS A 144 16.58 -22.62 -9.83
C HIS A 144 16.76 -21.16 -10.24
N VAL A 145 15.86 -20.30 -9.74
CA VAL A 145 15.93 -18.85 -9.85
C VAL A 145 15.96 -18.26 -8.46
N GLU A 146 16.88 -17.34 -8.24
CA GLU A 146 16.93 -16.51 -7.03
C GLU A 146 16.39 -15.13 -7.35
N VAL A 147 15.56 -14.62 -6.45
CA VAL A 147 15.03 -13.25 -6.51
C VAL A 147 15.29 -12.59 -5.17
N MET A 148 16.07 -11.52 -5.20
CA MET A 148 16.31 -10.65 -4.05
C MET A 148 15.71 -9.29 -4.32
N PHE A 149 15.07 -8.69 -3.33
CA PHE A 149 14.51 -7.35 -3.41
C PHE A 149 14.24 -6.78 -2.02
N ASN A 150 14.13 -5.46 -1.95
CA ASN A 150 13.72 -4.75 -0.75
C ASN A 150 12.26 -4.30 -0.85
N THR A 151 11.59 -4.25 0.30
CA THR A 151 10.24 -3.69 0.48
C THR A 151 10.25 -2.68 1.63
N ALA A 152 9.14 -1.96 1.82
CA ALA A 152 9.02 -1.06 2.95
C ALA A 152 8.26 -1.71 4.10
N TRP A 153 8.95 -1.92 5.23
CA TRP A 153 8.44 -2.28 6.55
C TRP A 153 7.81 -3.66 6.70
N SER A 154 7.41 -4.30 5.62
CA SER A 154 6.72 -5.59 5.71
C SER A 154 6.97 -6.46 4.48
N MET A 155 6.82 -7.76 4.67
CA MET A 155 6.78 -8.73 3.62
C MET A 155 5.54 -8.51 2.73
N PRO A 156 5.65 -8.62 1.41
CA PRO A 156 4.54 -8.42 0.48
C PRO A 156 3.68 -9.70 0.36
N GLU A 157 2.96 -10.05 1.42
CA GLU A 157 2.17 -11.29 1.50
C GLU A 157 1.20 -11.44 0.34
N GLY A 158 0.44 -10.36 0.00
CA GLY A 158 -0.52 -10.42 -1.10
C GLY A 158 0.12 -10.72 -2.46
N ILE A 159 1.38 -10.35 -2.66
CA ILE A 159 2.13 -10.69 -3.86
C ILE A 159 2.46 -12.18 -3.90
N PHE A 160 2.88 -12.77 -2.78
CA PHE A 160 3.17 -14.21 -2.71
C PHE A 160 1.92 -15.07 -2.80
N GLU A 161 0.79 -14.62 -2.22
CA GLU A 161 -0.51 -15.24 -2.43
C GLU A 161 -0.90 -15.26 -3.92
N ALA A 162 -0.74 -14.14 -4.60
CA ALA A 162 -1.00 -14.05 -6.05
C ALA A 162 -0.05 -14.93 -6.88
N ILE A 163 1.21 -15.10 -6.47
CA ILE A 163 2.14 -16.05 -7.10
C ILE A 163 1.66 -17.47 -6.90
N ALA A 164 1.28 -17.86 -5.69
CA ALA A 164 0.77 -19.19 -5.38
C ALA A 164 -0.46 -19.54 -6.23
N GLU A 165 -1.41 -18.62 -6.33
CA GLU A 165 -2.61 -18.79 -7.15
C GLU A 165 -2.30 -18.89 -8.65
N LYS A 166 -1.45 -18.00 -9.18
CA LYS A 166 -1.15 -17.90 -10.62
C LYS A 166 -0.22 -18.99 -11.11
N TYR A 167 0.66 -19.49 -10.26
CA TYR A 167 1.70 -20.49 -10.57
C TYR A 167 1.68 -21.67 -9.60
N PRO A 168 0.60 -22.45 -9.53
CA PRO A 168 0.41 -23.49 -8.51
C PRO A 168 1.43 -24.64 -8.56
N THR A 169 2.17 -24.77 -9.66
CA THR A 169 3.24 -25.78 -9.81
C THR A 169 4.64 -25.25 -9.48
N LEU A 170 4.74 -23.97 -9.13
CA LEU A 170 6.00 -23.37 -8.72
C LEU A 170 6.27 -23.69 -7.25
N SER A 171 7.48 -24.11 -6.92
CA SER A 171 7.94 -24.27 -5.54
C SER A 171 8.88 -23.13 -5.22
N ILE A 172 8.62 -22.43 -4.12
CA ILE A 172 9.44 -21.33 -3.62
C ILE A 172 9.74 -21.57 -2.15
N ASP A 173 10.99 -21.37 -1.79
CA ASP A 173 11.45 -21.22 -0.42
C ASP A 173 12.06 -19.84 -0.29
N GLY A 174 11.72 -19.07 0.74
CA GLY A 174 12.23 -17.74 0.93
C GLY A 174 12.43 -17.36 2.38
N VAL A 175 13.20 -16.29 2.57
CA VAL A 175 13.47 -15.69 3.88
C VAL A 175 13.23 -14.19 3.79
N PHE A 176 12.86 -13.57 4.90
CA PHE A 176 12.73 -12.12 5.02
C PHE A 176 13.22 -11.65 6.39
N ALA A 177 13.71 -10.43 6.44
CA ALA A 177 14.06 -9.76 7.69
C ALA A 177 13.99 -8.24 7.53
N ASP A 178 13.49 -7.57 8.56
CA ASP A 178 13.51 -6.11 8.70
C ASP A 178 14.91 -5.60 9.03
N GLU A 179 15.19 -4.33 8.73
CA GLU A 179 16.41 -3.64 9.14
C GLU A 179 16.49 -3.47 10.67
N ASP A 180 15.33 -3.43 11.35
CA ASP A 180 15.23 -3.54 12.81
C ASP A 180 15.31 -5.02 13.20
N LEU A 181 16.55 -5.49 13.36
CA LEU A 181 16.89 -6.90 13.47
C LEU A 181 16.08 -7.65 14.54
N GLY A 182 15.42 -8.70 14.11
CA GLY A 182 14.56 -9.54 14.93
C GLY A 182 13.13 -9.02 15.09
N SER A 183 12.77 -7.85 14.56
CA SER A 183 11.41 -7.31 14.68
C SER A 183 10.40 -7.95 13.72
N ASN A 184 10.77 -8.19 12.48
CA ASN A 184 9.92 -8.72 11.44
C ASN A 184 10.77 -9.60 10.52
N CYS A 185 10.92 -10.86 10.90
CA CYS A 185 11.74 -11.82 10.17
C CYS A 185 11.10 -13.20 10.19
N GLY A 186 11.44 -14.01 9.20
CA GLY A 186 10.91 -15.37 9.08
C GLY A 186 11.24 -16.03 7.76
N THR A 187 10.64 -17.19 7.58
CA THR A 187 10.70 -17.96 6.34
C THR A 187 9.33 -18.03 5.71
N PHE A 188 9.26 -18.33 4.43
CA PHE A 188 8.01 -18.62 3.75
C PHE A 188 8.20 -19.68 2.69
N THR A 189 7.13 -20.39 2.37
CA THR A 189 7.13 -21.36 1.27
C THR A 189 5.89 -21.19 0.39
N ILE A 190 6.05 -21.53 -0.89
CA ILE A 190 4.92 -21.80 -1.80
C ILE A 190 5.11 -23.21 -2.34
N VAL A 191 4.16 -24.09 -2.05
CA VAL A 191 4.16 -25.49 -2.51
C VAL A 191 2.75 -25.87 -2.90
N ASP A 192 2.58 -26.45 -4.09
CA ASP A 192 1.28 -26.89 -4.62
C ASP A 192 0.20 -25.78 -4.62
N GLY A 193 0.61 -24.53 -4.81
CA GLY A 193 -0.28 -23.37 -4.81
C GLY A 193 -0.70 -22.87 -3.42
N GLU A 194 -0.10 -23.38 -2.36
CA GLU A 194 -0.31 -22.95 -0.98
C GLU A 194 0.86 -22.08 -0.50
N PHE A 195 0.58 -20.88 -0.03
CA PHE A 195 1.53 -19.97 0.57
C PHE A 195 1.48 -20.09 2.10
N THR A 196 2.64 -20.25 2.73
CA THR A 196 2.76 -20.36 4.19
C THR A 196 3.93 -19.52 4.69
N ILE A 197 3.78 -18.95 5.89
CA ILE A 197 4.80 -18.17 6.58
C ILE A 197 5.10 -18.83 7.93
N ASP A 198 6.37 -18.84 8.30
CA ASP A 198 6.86 -19.18 9.62
C ASP A 198 7.51 -17.92 10.23
N ASP A 199 6.82 -17.32 11.21
CA ASP A 199 7.25 -16.10 11.88
C ASP A 199 8.34 -16.43 12.89
N LEU A 200 9.53 -15.85 12.67
CA LEU A 200 10.70 -15.96 13.54
C LEU A 200 11.03 -14.63 14.25
N SER A 201 10.04 -13.75 14.39
CA SER A 201 10.20 -12.48 15.10
C SER A 201 10.73 -12.72 16.52
N GLY A 202 11.79 -12.01 16.87
CA GLY A 202 12.58 -12.21 18.09
C GLY A 202 13.91 -12.94 17.87
N ASP A 203 14.12 -13.56 16.71
CA ASP A 203 15.37 -14.23 16.37
C ASP A 203 16.33 -13.27 15.65
N THR A 204 17.14 -12.56 16.44
CA THR A 204 18.13 -11.61 15.95
C THR A 204 19.26 -12.30 15.17
N GLU A 205 19.63 -13.53 15.55
CA GLU A 205 20.69 -14.29 14.87
C GLU A 205 20.22 -14.68 13.45
N PHE A 206 18.99 -15.14 13.31
CA PHE A 206 18.37 -15.40 12.01
C PHE A 206 18.35 -14.14 11.13
N ALA A 207 17.87 -13.01 11.68
CA ALA A 207 17.79 -11.75 10.95
C ALA A 207 19.18 -11.27 10.50
N CYS A 208 20.21 -11.34 11.35
CA CYS A 208 21.60 -11.07 10.98
C CYS A 208 22.05 -11.96 9.81
N GLY A 209 21.73 -13.25 9.85
CA GLY A 209 22.04 -14.19 8.77
C GLY A 209 21.43 -13.79 7.43
N VAL A 210 20.16 -13.32 7.42
CA VAL A 210 19.48 -12.83 6.21
C VAL A 210 20.18 -11.61 5.63
N TRP A 211 20.64 -10.68 6.48
CA TRP A 211 21.39 -9.49 6.08
C TRP A 211 22.89 -9.75 5.77
N GLY A 212 23.38 -10.97 6.01
CA GLY A 212 24.80 -11.31 5.87
C GLY A 212 25.69 -10.63 6.90
N MET A 213 25.15 -10.35 8.10
CA MET A 213 25.82 -9.67 9.20
C MET A 213 26.24 -10.69 10.29
N GLU A 214 27.38 -10.44 10.93
CA GLU A 214 27.78 -11.23 12.10
C GLU A 214 27.07 -10.68 13.36
N PRO A 215 26.42 -11.51 14.19
CA PRO A 215 25.67 -11.07 15.36
C PRO A 215 26.48 -10.23 16.36
N GLU A 216 27.78 -10.49 16.49
CA GLU A 216 28.69 -9.82 17.44
C GLU A 216 29.02 -8.36 17.05
N THR A 217 28.75 -7.92 15.82
CA THR A 217 29.05 -6.55 15.39
C THR A 217 27.96 -5.54 15.78
N TRP A 218 26.83 -5.99 16.24
CA TRP A 218 25.66 -5.15 16.58
C TRP A 218 25.71 -4.54 17.97
N ASP A 219 26.26 -5.27 18.95
CA ASP A 219 26.31 -4.79 20.35
C ASP A 219 27.30 -3.62 20.57
N ASN A 220 28.16 -3.31 19.59
CA ASN A 220 29.18 -2.27 19.72
C ASN A 220 28.78 -0.88 19.20
N ASP A 221 27.70 -0.76 18.40
CA ASP A 221 27.28 0.54 17.84
C ASP A 221 26.15 1.23 18.63
N SER A 222 25.61 0.56 19.68
CA SER A 222 24.51 1.11 20.49
C SER A 222 24.94 1.96 21.68
N GLU A 223 26.26 2.17 21.91
CA GLU A 223 26.75 2.98 23.03
C GLU A 223 27.12 4.44 22.67
N ASP A 224 26.93 4.91 21.42
CA ASP A 224 27.35 6.26 20.98
C ASP A 224 26.21 7.12 20.42
N PHE A 225 25.04 7.16 21.09
CA PHE A 225 24.04 8.20 20.85
C PHE A 225 23.47 8.79 22.13
#